data_9b06a978f113debaa2bfbf78bd397235
#
_entry.id   9b06a978f113debaa2bfbf78bd397235
#
_cell.length_a   1.000
_cell.length_b   1.000
_cell.length_c   1.000
_cell.angle_alpha   90.00
_cell.angle_beta   90.00
_cell.angle_gamma   90.00
#
_symmetry.space_group_name_H-M   'P 1'
#
loop_
_entity.id
_entity.type
_entity.pdbx_description
1 polymer ?
#
loop_
_entity_poly.entity_id
_entity_poly.type
_entity_poly.pdbx_seq_one_letter_code
_entity_poly.pdbx_strand_id
1 'polypeptide(L)'
;MSNALVELHCHILPGIDDGAKDLDMSMSLIRKELQDGAAGIVFTPHFYYERISVEQFTARRKAAFLQVSAACKAEGLRLAGRMGAEVFYSTALPSLDLRQLAFAGSNYILIEFPTTMHPPGIDETLYAIRAQGYTPILAHVERYPFVTEDPTLLY
;
A
#
# COMPACT_ATOMS: atom_id res chain seq x y z
N MET A 1 9.88 -9.67 25.12
CA MET A 1 8.99 -9.76 23.95
C MET A 1 9.74 -9.12 22.81
N SER A 2 10.12 -9.85 21.75
CA SER A 2 10.75 -9.23 20.60
C SER A 2 9.68 -8.38 19.90
N ASN A 3 9.93 -7.07 19.73
CA ASN A 3 9.09 -6.23 18.91
C ASN A 3 9.22 -6.72 17.46
N ALA A 4 8.21 -7.42 16.98
CA ALA A 4 8.17 -7.87 15.58
C ALA A 4 7.92 -6.64 14.70
N LEU A 5 8.82 -6.36 13.76
CA LEU A 5 8.64 -5.31 12.76
C LEU A 5 7.66 -5.80 11.69
N VAL A 6 6.81 -4.90 11.21
CA VAL A 6 5.92 -5.16 10.07
C VAL A 6 6.15 -4.04 9.06
N GLU A 7 6.56 -4.42 7.84
CA GLU A 7 6.62 -3.48 6.73
C GLU A 7 5.19 -3.19 6.24
N LEU A 8 4.82 -1.92 6.22
CA LEU A 8 3.46 -1.47 5.86
C LEU A 8 3.38 -0.80 4.47
N HIS A 9 4.53 -0.48 3.86
CA HIS A 9 4.57 0.23 2.59
C HIS A 9 5.71 -0.28 1.70
N CYS A 10 5.41 -1.15 0.76
CA CYS A 10 6.43 -1.71 -0.12
C CYS A 10 5.90 -2.05 -1.52
N HIS A 11 6.80 -2.02 -2.52
CA HIS A 11 6.55 -2.34 -3.92
C HIS A 11 7.29 -3.62 -4.33
N ILE A 12 7.06 -4.69 -3.58
CA ILE A 12 7.78 -5.96 -3.72
C ILE A 12 7.07 -6.94 -4.67
N LEU A 13 5.77 -6.75 -4.96
CA LEU A 13 5.06 -7.65 -5.86
C LEU A 13 5.59 -7.56 -7.30
N PRO A 14 5.84 -8.70 -7.98
CA PRO A 14 6.54 -8.70 -9.26
C PRO A 14 5.70 -8.14 -10.40
N GLY A 15 6.25 -7.18 -11.15
CA GLY A 15 5.70 -6.68 -12.43
C GLY A 15 4.33 -6.01 -12.33
N ILE A 16 3.94 -5.50 -11.16
CA ILE A 16 2.63 -4.87 -10.97
C ILE A 16 2.70 -3.34 -11.08
N ASP A 17 3.79 -2.75 -10.61
CA ASP A 17 4.07 -1.31 -10.60
C ASP A 17 5.55 -1.04 -10.92
N ASP A 18 6.09 0.07 -10.46
CA ASP A 18 7.47 0.50 -10.67
C ASP A 18 8.50 -0.11 -9.69
N GLY A 19 8.03 -0.98 -8.78
CA GLY A 19 8.88 -1.68 -7.82
C GLY A 19 9.61 -2.89 -8.42
N ALA A 20 9.40 -4.08 -7.85
CA ALA A 20 10.04 -5.31 -8.30
C ALA A 20 9.60 -5.68 -9.72
N LYS A 21 10.56 -5.83 -10.65
CA LYS A 21 10.30 -6.10 -12.06
C LYS A 21 9.86 -7.55 -12.32
N ASP A 22 10.38 -8.46 -11.52
CA ASP A 22 10.18 -9.91 -11.66
C ASP A 22 10.20 -10.60 -10.30
N LEU A 23 9.97 -11.92 -10.31
CA LEU A 23 9.92 -12.74 -9.10
C LEU A 23 11.29 -12.82 -8.40
N ASP A 24 12.38 -12.86 -9.15
CA ASP A 24 13.73 -12.95 -8.58
C ASP A 24 14.06 -11.70 -7.77
N MET A 25 13.72 -10.52 -8.30
CA MET A 25 13.86 -9.25 -7.59
C MET A 25 12.96 -9.22 -6.35
N SER A 26 11.70 -9.65 -6.47
CA SER A 26 10.77 -9.75 -5.33
C SER A 26 11.34 -10.61 -4.21
N MET A 27 11.85 -11.80 -4.54
CA MET A 27 12.42 -12.71 -3.55
C MET A 27 13.70 -12.16 -2.93
N SER A 28 14.51 -11.43 -3.68
CA SER A 28 15.69 -10.74 -3.16
C SER A 28 15.29 -9.68 -2.11
N LEU A 29 14.29 -8.86 -2.41
CA LEU A 29 13.77 -7.85 -1.49
C LEU A 29 13.16 -8.49 -0.23
N ILE A 30 12.38 -9.56 -0.37
CA ILE A 30 11.78 -10.28 0.78
C ILE A 30 12.87 -10.85 1.70
N ARG A 31 13.92 -11.44 1.14
CA ARG A 31 15.04 -11.95 1.96
C ARG A 31 15.71 -10.82 2.74
N LYS A 32 15.83 -9.64 2.11
CA LYS A 32 16.38 -8.44 2.77
C LYS A 32 15.47 -7.98 3.92
N GLU A 33 14.17 -7.85 3.70
CA GLU A 33 13.21 -7.50 4.75
C GLU A 33 13.28 -8.45 5.95
N LEU A 34 13.33 -9.76 5.69
CA LEU A 34 13.47 -10.77 6.75
C LEU A 34 14.81 -10.67 7.49
N GLN A 35 15.91 -10.37 6.78
CA GLN A 35 17.22 -10.13 7.39
C GLN A 35 17.23 -8.87 8.27
N ASP A 36 16.49 -7.83 7.87
CA ASP A 36 16.34 -6.59 8.63
C ASP A 36 15.35 -6.73 9.81
N GLY A 37 14.76 -7.91 9.99
CA GLY A 37 13.92 -8.26 11.14
C GLY A 37 12.42 -8.13 10.93
N ALA A 38 11.95 -7.94 9.69
CA ALA A 38 10.52 -7.93 9.41
C ALA A 38 9.92 -9.33 9.66
N ALA A 39 8.86 -9.39 10.48
CA ALA A 39 8.07 -10.60 10.71
C ALA A 39 6.83 -10.65 9.82
N GLY A 40 6.45 -9.54 9.20
CA GLY A 40 5.33 -9.43 8.29
C GLY A 40 5.52 -8.32 7.27
N ILE A 41 4.84 -8.46 6.14
CA ILE A 41 4.83 -7.45 5.06
C ILE A 41 3.39 -7.24 4.59
N VAL A 42 2.98 -5.99 4.49
CA VAL A 42 1.80 -5.58 3.73
C VAL A 42 2.26 -5.13 2.35
N PHE A 43 1.93 -5.90 1.34
CA PHE A 43 2.25 -5.58 -0.05
C PHE A 43 1.31 -4.50 -0.55
N THR A 44 1.84 -3.33 -0.86
CA THR A 44 1.09 -2.12 -1.20
C THR A 44 1.44 -1.58 -2.58
N PRO A 45 1.22 -2.35 -3.67
CA PRO A 45 1.47 -1.82 -5.00
C PRO A 45 0.58 -0.60 -5.27
N HIS A 46 1.05 0.29 -6.16
CA HIS A 46 0.32 1.47 -6.59
C HIS A 46 -1.04 1.13 -7.21
N PHE A 47 -2.05 1.87 -6.79
CA PHE A 47 -3.38 1.88 -7.39
C PHE A 47 -3.75 3.28 -7.86
N TYR A 48 -3.92 3.43 -9.17
CA TYR A 48 -4.37 4.66 -9.83
C TYR A 48 -5.77 4.44 -10.41
N TYR A 49 -6.78 5.01 -9.78
CA TYR A 49 -8.20 4.86 -10.18
C TYR A 49 -8.45 5.18 -11.66
N GLU A 50 -7.78 6.20 -12.19
CA GLU A 50 -7.96 6.62 -13.58
C GLU A 50 -7.35 5.67 -14.61
N ARG A 51 -6.50 4.73 -14.18
CA ARG A 51 -5.75 3.81 -15.07
C ARG A 51 -6.30 2.39 -15.08
N ILE A 52 -6.91 1.97 -13.98
CA ILE A 52 -7.34 0.59 -13.80
C ILE A 52 -8.53 0.51 -12.83
N SER A 53 -9.48 -0.39 -13.10
CA SER A 53 -10.59 -0.62 -12.15
C SER A 53 -10.11 -1.37 -10.90
N VAL A 54 -10.88 -1.26 -9.80
CA VAL A 54 -10.59 -1.99 -8.55
C VAL A 54 -10.53 -3.50 -8.79
N GLU A 55 -11.43 -4.05 -9.61
CA GLU A 55 -11.50 -5.48 -9.93
C GLU A 55 -10.25 -5.95 -10.68
N GLN A 56 -9.84 -5.20 -11.71
CA GLN A 56 -8.65 -5.51 -12.49
C GLN A 56 -7.37 -5.42 -11.63
N PHE A 57 -7.25 -4.37 -10.81
CA PHE A 57 -6.14 -4.20 -9.89
C PHE A 57 -6.05 -5.35 -8.88
N THR A 58 -7.16 -5.69 -8.22
CA THR A 58 -7.17 -6.75 -7.21
C THR A 58 -6.88 -8.12 -7.81
N ALA A 59 -7.33 -8.40 -9.02
CA ALA A 59 -6.99 -9.63 -9.74
C ALA A 59 -5.49 -9.73 -10.03
N ARG A 60 -4.87 -8.65 -10.56
CA ARG A 60 -3.42 -8.59 -10.81
C ARG A 60 -2.61 -8.73 -9.53
N ARG A 61 -2.97 -7.96 -8.48
CA ARG A 61 -2.32 -8.01 -7.17
C ARG A 61 -2.38 -9.41 -6.58
N LYS A 62 -3.55 -10.05 -6.60
CA LYS A 62 -3.72 -11.42 -6.10
C LYS A 62 -2.84 -12.42 -6.86
N ALA A 63 -2.76 -12.33 -8.18
CA ALA A 63 -1.92 -13.20 -8.99
C ALA A 63 -0.43 -13.05 -8.62
N ALA A 64 0.08 -11.82 -8.52
CA ALA A 64 1.44 -11.53 -8.10
C ALA A 64 1.73 -12.01 -6.67
N PHE A 65 0.80 -11.76 -5.74
CA PHE A 65 0.93 -12.24 -4.36
C PHE A 65 1.00 -13.77 -4.25
N LEU A 66 0.23 -14.51 -5.06
CA LEU A 66 0.28 -15.97 -5.09
C LEU A 66 1.62 -16.49 -5.62
N GLN A 67 2.22 -15.83 -6.62
CA GLN A 67 3.56 -16.18 -7.11
C GLN A 67 4.62 -16.03 -6.01
N VAL A 68 4.64 -14.88 -5.32
CA VAL A 68 5.55 -14.63 -4.20
C VAL A 68 5.32 -15.63 -3.05
N SER A 69 4.06 -15.88 -2.70
CA SER A 69 3.72 -16.82 -1.61
C SER A 69 4.19 -18.25 -1.92
N ALA A 70 4.06 -18.69 -3.17
CA ALA A 70 4.54 -19.98 -3.62
C ALA A 70 6.08 -20.07 -3.55
N ALA A 71 6.79 -19.03 -3.99
CA ALA A 71 8.24 -18.97 -3.93
C ALA A 71 8.77 -18.94 -2.49
N CYS A 72 8.17 -18.12 -1.61
CA CYS A 72 8.50 -18.13 -0.18
C CYS A 72 8.34 -19.51 0.45
N LYS A 73 7.24 -20.20 0.12
CA LYS A 73 7.00 -21.55 0.61
C LYS A 73 8.06 -22.55 0.10
N ALA A 74 8.44 -22.45 -1.16
CA ALA A 74 9.47 -23.31 -1.77
C ALA A 74 10.84 -23.11 -1.12
N GLU A 75 11.17 -21.89 -0.70
CA GLU A 75 12.42 -21.57 0.00
C GLU A 75 12.33 -21.76 1.53
N GLY A 76 11.18 -22.17 2.07
CA GLY A 76 10.99 -22.34 3.51
C GLY A 76 10.97 -21.01 4.29
N LEU A 77 10.77 -19.87 3.61
CA LEU A 77 10.70 -18.56 4.25
C LEU A 77 9.36 -18.40 4.99
N ARG A 78 9.43 -17.97 6.25
CA ARG A 78 8.26 -17.69 7.09
C ARG A 78 7.96 -16.20 7.06
N LEU A 79 6.97 -15.82 6.26
CA LEU A 79 6.52 -14.44 6.12
C LEU A 79 5.01 -14.35 6.37
N ALA A 80 4.61 -13.46 7.28
CA ALA A 80 3.21 -13.07 7.42
C ALA A 80 2.88 -12.01 6.35
N GLY A 81 2.53 -12.47 5.14
CA GLY A 81 2.18 -11.59 4.02
C GLY A 81 0.71 -11.18 4.03
N ARG A 82 0.43 -9.89 3.84
CA ARG A 82 -0.92 -9.35 3.63
C ARG A 82 -0.96 -8.49 2.38
N MET A 83 -2.12 -8.40 1.74
CA MET A 83 -2.33 -7.52 0.61
C MET A 83 -2.88 -6.18 1.08
N GLY A 84 -2.40 -5.10 0.47
CA GLY A 84 -2.90 -3.74 0.59
C GLY A 84 -2.81 -3.03 -0.77
N ALA A 85 -2.88 -1.73 -0.77
CA ALA A 85 -2.59 -0.87 -1.91
C ALA A 85 -2.04 0.46 -1.40
N GLU A 86 -1.11 1.05 -2.13
CA GLU A 86 -0.84 2.48 -2.06
C GLU A 86 -1.78 3.18 -3.05
N VAL A 87 -2.80 3.81 -2.51
CA VAL A 87 -3.91 4.37 -3.29
C VAL A 87 -3.59 5.82 -3.64
N PHE A 88 -3.40 6.10 -4.93
CA PHE A 88 -3.22 7.49 -5.35
C PHE A 88 -4.50 8.27 -5.14
N TYR A 89 -4.37 9.46 -4.53
CA TYR A 89 -5.48 10.31 -4.15
C TYR A 89 -6.38 10.69 -5.33
N SER A 90 -7.67 10.57 -5.11
CA SER A 90 -8.72 11.08 -5.98
C SER A 90 -9.95 11.40 -5.14
N THR A 91 -10.69 12.45 -5.47
CA THR A 91 -11.99 12.78 -4.85
C THR A 91 -13.04 11.68 -5.07
N ALA A 92 -12.81 10.76 -6.01
CA ALA A 92 -13.66 9.61 -6.26
C ALA A 92 -13.46 8.46 -5.28
N LEU A 93 -12.38 8.44 -4.46
CA LEU A 93 -12.05 7.33 -3.56
C LEU A 93 -13.21 6.89 -2.68
N PRO A 94 -14.01 7.78 -2.05
CA PRO A 94 -15.13 7.34 -1.22
C PRO A 94 -16.22 6.55 -1.96
N SER A 95 -16.26 6.62 -3.29
CA SER A 95 -17.24 5.87 -4.11
C SER A 95 -16.76 4.48 -4.53
N LEU A 96 -15.48 4.13 -4.24
CA LEU A 96 -14.88 2.84 -4.60
C LEU A 96 -15.13 1.79 -3.52
N ASP A 97 -14.94 0.51 -3.86
CA ASP A 97 -14.90 -0.57 -2.85
C ASP A 97 -13.58 -0.50 -2.05
N LEU A 98 -13.56 0.36 -1.01
CA LEU A 98 -12.39 0.60 -0.18
C LEU A 98 -11.92 -0.66 0.54
N ARG A 99 -12.80 -1.64 0.77
CA ARG A 99 -12.44 -2.93 1.37
C ARG A 99 -11.41 -3.69 0.52
N GLN A 100 -11.46 -3.52 -0.79
CA GLN A 100 -10.52 -4.15 -1.71
C GLN A 100 -9.16 -3.44 -1.74
N LEU A 101 -9.09 -2.19 -1.30
CA LEU A 101 -7.89 -1.35 -1.32
C LEU A 101 -7.20 -1.27 0.05
N ALA A 102 -7.96 -1.42 1.13
CA ALA A 102 -7.45 -1.43 2.50
C ALA A 102 -6.49 -2.63 2.76
N PHE A 103 -5.70 -2.52 3.80
CA PHE A 103 -4.86 -3.62 4.27
C PHE A 103 -5.74 -4.81 4.67
N ALA A 104 -5.51 -5.96 4.08
CA ALA A 104 -6.34 -7.14 4.27
C ALA A 104 -6.50 -7.51 5.76
N GLY A 105 -7.76 -7.60 6.21
CA GLY A 105 -8.10 -7.89 7.60
C GLY A 105 -8.00 -6.69 8.55
N SER A 106 -7.95 -5.48 8.03
CA SER A 106 -7.99 -4.23 8.81
C SER A 106 -8.87 -3.19 8.13
N ASN A 107 -8.99 -2.02 8.77
CA ASN A 107 -9.66 -0.85 8.22
C ASN A 107 -8.67 0.27 7.81
N TYR A 108 -7.38 -0.01 7.77
CA TYR A 108 -6.37 0.94 7.34
C TYR A 108 -6.26 0.99 5.83
N ILE A 109 -6.18 2.21 5.26
CA ILE A 109 -5.97 2.44 3.83
C ILE A 109 -4.81 3.42 3.64
N LEU A 110 -3.79 3.01 2.87
CA LEU A 110 -2.63 3.84 2.58
C LEU A 110 -2.95 4.73 1.39
N ILE A 111 -2.80 6.04 1.56
CA ILE A 111 -3.12 7.05 0.55
C ILE A 111 -1.87 7.85 0.21
N GLU A 112 -1.57 7.94 -1.08
CA GLU A 112 -0.53 8.79 -1.65
C GLU A 112 -1.15 10.04 -2.25
N PHE A 113 -0.63 11.23 -1.89
CA PHE A 113 -1.00 12.50 -2.53
C PHE A 113 -0.03 12.86 -3.67
N PRO A 114 -0.47 13.72 -4.63
CA PRO A 114 0.46 14.29 -5.60
C PRO A 114 1.53 15.14 -4.90
N THR A 115 2.78 14.99 -5.34
CA THR A 115 3.93 15.71 -4.78
C THR A 115 4.13 17.11 -5.38
N THR A 116 3.35 17.48 -6.40
CA THR A 116 3.52 18.71 -7.16
C THR A 116 2.51 19.79 -6.82
N MET A 117 1.44 19.45 -6.11
CA MET A 117 0.36 20.39 -5.78
C MET A 117 -0.41 19.95 -4.53
N HIS A 118 -1.04 20.90 -3.86
CA HIS A 118 -2.05 20.60 -2.85
C HIS A 118 -3.32 20.12 -3.57
N PRO A 119 -3.74 18.85 -3.39
CA PRO A 119 -4.91 18.34 -4.09
C PRO A 119 -6.20 18.95 -3.53
N PRO A 120 -7.22 19.19 -4.38
CA PRO A 120 -8.50 19.74 -3.93
C PRO A 120 -9.31 18.71 -3.15
N GLY A 121 -10.13 19.18 -2.19
CA GLY A 121 -11.11 18.34 -1.50
C GLY A 121 -10.52 17.27 -0.59
N ILE A 122 -9.31 17.49 -0.04
CA ILE A 122 -8.67 16.52 0.87
C ILE A 122 -9.56 16.27 2.08
N ASP A 123 -9.98 17.32 2.76
CA ASP A 123 -10.74 17.21 4.02
C ASP A 123 -12.05 16.45 3.82
N GLU A 124 -12.81 16.81 2.80
CA GLU A 124 -14.08 16.15 2.48
C GLU A 124 -13.87 14.68 2.11
N THR A 125 -12.81 14.40 1.33
CA THR A 125 -12.50 13.03 0.88
C THR A 125 -12.06 12.16 2.06
N LEU A 126 -11.13 12.64 2.89
CA LEU A 126 -10.68 11.91 4.07
C LEU A 126 -11.80 11.74 5.10
N TYR A 127 -12.64 12.77 5.30
CA TYR A 127 -13.82 12.65 6.13
C TYR A 127 -14.79 11.56 5.62
N ALA A 128 -15.08 11.54 4.32
CA ALA A 128 -15.97 10.54 3.73
C ALA A 128 -15.41 9.11 3.83
N ILE A 129 -14.08 8.92 3.71
CA ILE A 129 -13.41 7.64 3.94
C ILE A 129 -13.56 7.21 5.41
N ARG A 130 -13.31 8.14 6.35
CA ARG A 130 -13.46 7.87 7.79
C ARG A 130 -14.91 7.57 8.18
N ALA A 131 -15.87 8.26 7.60
CA ALA A 131 -17.31 8.02 7.82
C ALA A 131 -17.74 6.61 7.40
N GLN A 132 -17.03 5.97 6.47
CA GLN A 132 -17.23 4.57 6.08
C GLN A 132 -16.50 3.57 7.00
N GLY A 133 -15.83 4.04 8.07
CA GLY A 133 -15.14 3.21 9.05
C GLY A 133 -13.68 2.88 8.70
N TYR A 134 -13.10 3.50 7.67
CA TYR A 134 -11.69 3.34 7.32
C TYR A 134 -10.82 4.39 7.99
N THR A 135 -9.56 4.04 8.22
CA THR A 135 -8.54 4.92 8.80
C THR A 135 -7.48 5.19 7.75
N PRO A 136 -7.43 6.41 7.17
CA PRO A 136 -6.38 6.78 6.24
C PRO A 136 -5.01 6.79 6.92
N ILE A 137 -4.00 6.25 6.24
CA ILE A 137 -2.58 6.41 6.54
C ILE A 137 -2.00 7.18 5.35
N LEU A 138 -1.28 8.26 5.62
CA LEU A 138 -0.65 9.05 4.57
C LEU A 138 0.74 8.50 4.26
N ALA A 139 0.98 8.14 2.99
CA ALA A 139 2.27 7.69 2.53
C ALA A 139 3.27 8.88 2.49
N HIS A 140 4.52 8.63 2.85
CA HIS A 140 5.69 9.52 2.68
C HIS A 140 5.36 11.03 2.76
N VAL A 141 4.72 11.45 3.85
CA VAL A 141 4.22 12.83 4.09
C VAL A 141 5.31 13.90 3.94
N GLU A 142 6.56 13.55 4.16
CA GLU A 142 7.73 14.40 3.98
C GLU A 142 7.96 14.84 2.53
N ARG A 143 7.29 14.21 1.56
CA ARG A 143 7.39 14.54 0.13
C ARG A 143 6.37 15.56 -0.34
N TYR A 144 5.42 15.95 0.53
CA TYR A 144 4.38 16.90 0.14
C TYR A 144 4.76 18.32 0.52
N PRO A 145 4.98 19.24 -0.45
CA PRO A 145 5.37 20.62 -0.15
C PRO A 145 4.37 21.33 0.76
N PHE A 146 3.07 21.12 0.57
CA PHE A 146 2.03 21.73 1.39
C PHE A 146 2.04 21.24 2.84
N VAL A 147 2.50 20.01 3.12
CA VAL A 147 2.68 19.51 4.48
C VAL A 147 3.97 20.04 5.10
N THR A 148 5.05 20.13 4.31
CA THR A 148 6.34 20.64 4.82
C THR A 148 6.28 22.16 5.09
N GLU A 149 5.44 22.90 4.36
CA GLU A 149 5.19 24.33 4.56
C GLU A 149 4.27 24.60 5.76
N ASP A 150 3.27 23.72 5.95
CA ASP A 150 2.36 23.79 7.10
C ASP A 150 2.12 22.39 7.71
N PRO A 151 2.97 21.93 8.64
CA PRO A 151 2.81 20.62 9.29
C PRO A 151 1.53 20.49 10.12
N THR A 152 0.82 21.61 10.42
CA THR A 152 -0.44 21.55 11.19
C THR A 152 -1.56 20.86 10.41
N LEU A 153 -1.43 20.72 9.09
CA LEU A 153 -2.36 19.98 8.24
C LEU A 153 -2.41 18.47 8.53
N LEU A 154 -1.50 17.96 9.36
CA LEU A 154 -1.48 16.55 9.78
C LEU A 154 -2.29 16.29 11.06
N TYR A 155 -2.81 17.33 11.70
CA TYR A 155 -3.58 17.27 12.96
C TYR A 155 -5.04 17.65 12.78
#